data_060fc35d28dd0bdd4fc5e3fc448e816a
#
_entry.id   060fc35d28dd0bdd4fc5e3fc448e816a
#
_cell.length_a   1.000
_cell.length_b   1.000
_cell.length_c   1.000
_cell.angle_alpha   90.00
_cell.angle_beta   90.00
_cell.angle_gamma   90.00
#
_symmetry.space_group_name_H-M   'P 1'
#
loop_
_entity.id
_entity.type
_entity.pdbx_description
1 polymer ?
#
loop_
_entity_poly.entity_id
_entity_poly.type
_entity_poly.pdbx_seq_one_letter_code
_entity_poly.pdbx_strand_id
1 'polypeptide(L)'
;PTGVHPDITAALEALSPPGSRVLLTTPTYNGFYGDLRAAGGKPENSPMKVGGEGRYSIDLDDFERRISHDTNTFILCNPQNPTGNCWSAEDLTRIGEICLRRRVVVLADEIHRDFVQKGQTFTPFSSLPNKDIVRNSITFTAVSKSFSLAAMKAAWFYSENMDLIERVKANNRADLSTLGMVANMAALTDGEDWLSQVRQYIDANHDFVASYVKAEMPMVSCVKPQGTYLMWLDVSEVANRIGAKRQAEDASRTSPTPVTPEQIVERWFVKNAKVQLNAGSSYGTGGAGHMRMNLGTSRKLIGLALTNMAAALKNPQMSMA
;
A
#
# COMPACT_ATOMS: atom_id res chain seq x y z
N PRO A 1 -4.87 -5.97 -19.63
CA PRO A 1 -5.40 -6.78 -18.53
C PRO A 1 -6.47 -6.05 -17.71
N THR A 2 -7.16 -6.77 -16.83
CA THR A 2 -8.34 -6.25 -16.10
C THR A 2 -8.01 -5.55 -14.78
N GLY A 3 -6.76 -5.51 -14.37
CA GLY A 3 -6.32 -4.84 -13.14
C GLY A 3 -4.92 -5.25 -12.72
N VAL A 4 -4.29 -4.41 -11.88
CA VAL A 4 -2.93 -4.67 -11.39
C VAL A 4 -2.83 -5.97 -10.58
N HIS A 5 -3.83 -6.33 -9.77
CA HIS A 5 -3.85 -7.60 -9.03
C HIS A 5 -3.82 -8.84 -9.93
N PRO A 6 -4.71 -8.98 -10.92
CA PRO A 6 -4.62 -10.08 -11.88
C PRO A 6 -3.27 -10.14 -12.61
N ASP A 7 -2.67 -8.98 -12.88
CA ASP A 7 -1.39 -8.89 -13.57
C ASP A 7 -0.24 -9.37 -12.68
N ILE A 8 -0.22 -8.94 -11.42
CA ILE A 8 0.78 -9.38 -10.43
C ILE A 8 0.62 -10.89 -10.20
N THR A 9 -0.61 -11.39 -10.06
CA THR A 9 -0.85 -12.84 -9.92
C THR A 9 -0.30 -13.60 -11.11
N ALA A 10 -0.59 -13.17 -12.34
CA ALA A 10 -0.07 -13.79 -13.56
C ALA A 10 1.47 -13.74 -13.66
N ALA A 11 2.07 -12.62 -13.20
CA ALA A 11 3.53 -12.49 -13.15
C ALA A 11 4.15 -13.43 -12.10
N LEU A 12 3.52 -13.57 -10.94
CA LEU A 12 3.95 -14.53 -9.91
C LEU A 12 3.88 -15.97 -10.43
N GLU A 13 2.77 -16.35 -11.06
CA GLU A 13 2.62 -17.68 -11.66
C GLU A 13 3.65 -17.96 -12.77
N ALA A 14 3.98 -16.93 -13.57
CA ALA A 14 4.95 -17.05 -14.66
C ALA A 14 6.40 -17.13 -14.18
N LEU A 15 6.73 -16.47 -13.07
CA LEU A 15 8.13 -16.22 -12.67
C LEU A 15 8.53 -16.96 -11.40
N SER A 16 7.57 -17.43 -10.61
CA SER A 16 7.81 -18.07 -9.32
C SER A 16 7.13 -19.44 -9.30
N PRO A 17 7.88 -20.54 -9.27
CA PRO A 17 7.30 -21.88 -9.08
C PRO A 17 6.41 -21.93 -7.83
N PRO A 18 5.36 -22.77 -7.80
CA PRO A 18 4.52 -22.95 -6.61
C PRO A 18 5.36 -23.27 -5.37
N GLY A 19 5.06 -22.59 -4.25
CA GLY A 19 5.79 -22.71 -3.01
C GLY A 19 7.00 -21.80 -2.87
N SER A 20 7.40 -21.06 -3.93
CA SER A 20 8.47 -20.08 -3.88
C SER A 20 8.16 -18.94 -2.94
N ARG A 21 9.22 -18.31 -2.43
CA ARG A 21 9.13 -17.08 -1.63
C ARG A 21 9.04 -15.87 -2.52
N VAL A 22 8.20 -14.92 -2.10
CA VAL A 22 8.07 -13.60 -2.71
C VAL A 22 8.43 -12.56 -1.66
N LEU A 23 9.47 -11.78 -1.94
CA LEU A 23 9.95 -10.76 -1.01
C LEU A 23 9.02 -9.55 -1.00
N LEU A 24 8.76 -9.01 0.19
CA LEU A 24 7.92 -7.83 0.44
C LEU A 24 8.62 -6.91 1.44
N THR A 25 8.68 -5.61 1.19
CA THR A 25 9.01 -4.61 2.23
C THR A 25 7.76 -4.28 3.02
N THR A 26 7.75 -4.51 4.32
CA THR A 26 6.55 -4.38 5.14
C THR A 26 6.65 -3.29 6.20
N PRO A 27 5.53 -2.62 6.59
CA PRO A 27 4.15 -2.89 6.17
C PRO A 27 3.91 -2.57 4.68
N THR A 28 3.13 -3.43 4.01
CA THR A 28 2.83 -3.30 2.58
C THR A 28 1.35 -3.53 2.28
N TYR A 29 0.94 -3.28 1.06
CA TYR A 29 -0.45 -3.44 0.66
C TYR A 29 -0.95 -4.87 0.90
N ASN A 30 -2.02 -4.98 1.68
CA ASN A 30 -2.57 -6.26 2.13
C ASN A 30 -3.11 -7.14 0.98
N GLY A 31 -3.46 -6.56 -0.16
CA GLY A 31 -3.87 -7.29 -1.36
C GLY A 31 -2.80 -8.23 -1.88
N PHE A 32 -1.52 -7.88 -1.75
CA PHE A 32 -0.42 -8.76 -2.20
C PHE A 32 -0.43 -10.13 -1.53
N TYR A 33 -0.82 -10.22 -0.26
CA TYR A 33 -0.97 -11.54 0.41
C TYR A 33 -2.07 -12.41 -0.23
N GLY A 34 -3.09 -11.77 -0.82
CA GLY A 34 -4.11 -12.43 -1.62
C GLY A 34 -3.56 -12.95 -2.95
N ASP A 35 -2.81 -12.10 -3.65
CA ASP A 35 -2.18 -12.42 -4.93
C ASP A 35 -1.17 -13.57 -4.78
N LEU A 36 -0.35 -13.52 -3.71
CA LEU A 36 0.58 -14.61 -3.39
C LEU A 36 -0.14 -15.94 -3.15
N ARG A 37 -1.23 -15.92 -2.35
CA ARG A 37 -2.01 -17.17 -2.11
C ARG A 37 -2.60 -17.71 -3.39
N ALA A 38 -3.12 -16.86 -4.27
CA ALA A 38 -3.69 -17.26 -5.54
C ALA A 38 -2.63 -17.90 -6.45
N ALA A 39 -1.42 -17.34 -6.50
CA ALA A 39 -0.30 -17.87 -7.27
C ALA A 39 0.45 -19.04 -6.58
N GLY A 40 0.04 -19.47 -5.38
CA GLY A 40 0.74 -20.51 -4.62
C GLY A 40 2.08 -20.09 -4.02
N GLY A 41 2.36 -18.80 -3.94
CA GLY A 41 3.59 -18.24 -3.37
C GLY A 41 3.51 -18.05 -1.85
N LYS A 42 4.67 -17.89 -1.20
CA LYS A 42 4.81 -17.62 0.24
C LYS A 42 5.40 -16.23 0.46
N PRO A 43 4.82 -15.40 1.36
CA PRO A 43 5.40 -14.11 1.68
C PRO A 43 6.72 -14.26 2.45
N GLU A 44 7.75 -13.53 2.04
CA GLU A 44 8.95 -13.27 2.81
C GLU A 44 8.98 -11.79 3.16
N ASN A 45 8.77 -11.47 4.43
CA ASN A 45 8.62 -10.08 4.87
C ASN A 45 9.97 -9.50 5.33
N SER A 46 10.39 -8.40 4.72
CA SER A 46 11.49 -7.56 5.18
C SER A 46 10.92 -6.31 5.85
N PRO A 47 10.90 -6.23 7.19
CA PRO A 47 10.36 -5.09 7.90
C PRO A 47 11.15 -3.83 7.64
N MET A 48 10.47 -2.77 7.28
CA MET A 48 11.07 -1.44 7.15
C MET A 48 11.42 -0.87 8.52
N LYS A 49 12.45 -0.04 8.58
CA LYS A 49 12.83 0.74 9.76
C LYS A 49 12.02 2.03 9.82
N VAL A 50 11.60 2.39 11.02
CA VAL A 50 10.96 3.69 11.28
C VAL A 50 12.02 4.66 11.78
N GLY A 51 12.23 5.75 11.06
CA GLY A 51 13.15 6.82 11.43
C GLY A 51 12.56 7.82 12.44
N GLY A 52 13.39 8.78 12.88
CA GLY A 52 13.05 9.73 13.95
C GLY A 52 11.83 10.62 13.70
N GLU A 53 11.41 10.80 12.46
CA GLU A 53 10.21 11.59 12.10
C GLU A 53 9.01 10.71 11.71
N GLY A 54 9.03 9.42 12.07
CA GLY A 54 7.99 8.46 11.69
C GLY A 54 8.02 8.08 10.20
N ARG A 55 9.09 8.40 9.48
CA ARG A 55 9.28 8.00 8.09
C ARG A 55 9.91 6.62 8.02
N TYR A 56 9.47 5.85 7.03
CA TYR A 56 9.97 4.50 6.81
C TYR A 56 11.17 4.50 5.86
N SER A 57 12.10 3.58 6.09
CA SER A 57 13.23 3.30 5.21
C SER A 57 13.43 1.80 5.07
N ILE A 58 13.96 1.35 3.93
CA ILE A 58 14.23 -0.06 3.69
C ILE A 58 15.55 -0.43 4.37
N ASP A 59 15.53 -1.48 5.20
CA ASP A 59 16.74 -2.09 5.74
C ASP A 59 17.36 -3.00 4.67
N LEU A 60 18.31 -2.46 3.91
CA LEU A 60 18.91 -3.18 2.79
C LEU A 60 19.69 -4.44 3.21
N ASP A 61 20.25 -4.45 4.42
CA ASP A 61 20.95 -5.62 4.94
C ASP A 61 19.95 -6.74 5.30
N ASP A 62 18.82 -6.38 5.93
CA ASP A 62 17.74 -7.34 6.19
C ASP A 62 17.11 -7.80 4.88
N PHE A 63 16.85 -6.87 3.96
CA PHE A 63 16.29 -7.15 2.65
C PHE A 63 17.12 -8.19 1.89
N GLU A 64 18.43 -7.99 1.77
CA GLU A 64 19.31 -8.93 1.08
C GLU A 64 19.43 -10.28 1.81
N ARG A 65 19.52 -10.26 3.13
CA ARG A 65 19.64 -11.47 3.97
C ARG A 65 18.42 -12.40 3.85
N ARG A 66 17.22 -11.83 3.56
CA ARG A 66 15.99 -12.59 3.39
C ARG A 66 15.85 -13.25 2.03
N ILE A 67 16.67 -12.88 1.07
CA ILE A 67 16.68 -13.53 -0.23
C ILE A 67 17.34 -14.90 -0.10
N SER A 68 16.55 -15.94 -0.26
CA SER A 68 16.98 -17.34 -0.26
C SER A 68 16.99 -17.93 -1.67
N HIS A 69 17.40 -19.19 -1.82
CA HIS A 69 17.47 -19.86 -3.12
C HIS A 69 16.11 -20.04 -3.81
N ASP A 70 15.02 -19.99 -3.04
CA ASP A 70 13.64 -20.12 -3.51
C ASP A 70 12.91 -18.76 -3.62
N THR A 71 13.64 -17.64 -3.46
CA THR A 71 13.10 -16.28 -3.66
C THR A 71 13.31 -15.85 -5.11
N ASN A 72 12.24 -15.78 -5.89
CA ASN A 72 12.32 -15.47 -7.33
C ASN A 72 11.85 -14.06 -7.68
N THR A 73 10.98 -13.47 -6.86
CA THR A 73 10.38 -12.16 -7.14
C THR A 73 10.35 -11.30 -5.89
N PHE A 74 10.41 -9.99 -6.09
CA PHE A 74 10.17 -8.96 -5.09
C PHE A 74 9.04 -8.04 -5.58
N ILE A 75 8.02 -7.80 -4.77
CA ILE A 75 6.97 -6.82 -5.09
C ILE A 75 7.35 -5.49 -4.45
N LEU A 76 7.69 -4.52 -5.30
CA LEU A 76 7.93 -3.14 -4.93
C LEU A 76 6.62 -2.36 -5.02
N CYS A 77 6.19 -1.74 -3.93
CA CYS A 77 5.09 -0.77 -3.94
C CYS A 77 5.66 0.66 -3.96
N ASN A 78 5.38 1.43 -5.01
CA ASN A 78 5.92 2.79 -5.15
C ASN A 78 4.92 3.73 -5.87
N PRO A 79 4.35 4.71 -5.20
CA PRO A 79 4.43 5.03 -3.76
C PRO A 79 3.92 3.91 -2.86
N GLN A 80 4.58 3.76 -1.70
CA GLN A 80 4.30 2.68 -0.75
C GLN A 80 2.93 2.82 -0.09
N ASN A 81 2.13 1.78 -0.11
CA ASN A 81 0.91 1.66 0.67
C ASN A 81 1.15 0.64 1.79
N PRO A 82 0.98 0.99 3.08
CA PRO A 82 0.21 2.12 3.61
C PRO A 82 1.02 3.36 4.00
N THR A 83 2.35 3.32 4.02
CA THR A 83 3.22 4.33 4.65
C THR A 83 3.35 5.63 3.86
N GLY A 84 3.05 5.58 2.55
CA GLY A 84 3.10 6.73 1.66
C GLY A 84 4.50 7.20 1.25
N ASN A 85 5.52 6.36 1.41
CA ASN A 85 6.87 6.67 0.92
C ASN A 85 6.88 6.74 -0.61
N CYS A 86 7.58 7.72 -1.16
CA CYS A 86 8.07 7.71 -2.53
C CYS A 86 9.57 7.37 -2.48
N TRP A 87 9.95 6.23 -3.02
CA TRP A 87 11.34 5.77 -2.96
C TRP A 87 12.22 6.62 -3.88
N SER A 88 13.37 7.04 -3.38
CA SER A 88 14.33 7.82 -4.16
C SER A 88 14.97 7.00 -5.28
N ALA A 89 15.52 7.66 -6.28
CA ALA A 89 16.29 6.98 -7.33
C ALA A 89 17.47 6.18 -6.76
N GLU A 90 18.09 6.67 -5.67
CA GLU A 90 19.15 5.97 -4.96
C GLU A 90 18.65 4.69 -4.29
N ASP A 91 17.53 4.76 -3.52
CA ASP A 91 16.93 3.59 -2.88
C ASP A 91 16.56 2.52 -3.92
N LEU A 92 15.90 2.95 -5.00
CA LEU A 92 15.48 2.06 -6.08
C LEU A 92 16.66 1.41 -6.79
N THR A 93 17.75 2.16 -7.00
CA THR A 93 18.98 1.62 -7.61
C THR A 93 19.61 0.56 -6.72
N ARG A 94 19.78 0.85 -5.41
CA ARG A 94 20.36 -0.10 -4.45
C ARG A 94 19.54 -1.39 -4.33
N ILE A 95 18.22 -1.27 -4.26
CA ILE A 95 17.31 -2.42 -4.28
C ILE A 95 17.46 -3.20 -5.58
N GLY A 96 17.46 -2.50 -6.72
CA GLY A 96 17.59 -3.10 -8.05
C GLY A 96 18.91 -3.86 -8.22
N GLU A 97 20.03 -3.32 -7.72
CA GLU A 97 21.34 -3.98 -7.71
C GLU A 97 21.33 -5.27 -6.89
N ILE A 98 20.73 -5.24 -5.71
CA ILE A 98 20.58 -6.46 -4.88
C ILE A 98 19.74 -7.49 -5.64
N CYS A 99 18.58 -7.10 -6.15
CA CYS A 99 17.69 -8.00 -6.87
C CYS A 99 18.36 -8.61 -8.12
N LEU A 100 19.07 -7.78 -8.91
CA LEU A 100 19.81 -8.25 -10.10
C LEU A 100 20.90 -9.26 -9.71
N ARG A 101 21.74 -8.93 -8.73
CA ARG A 101 22.81 -9.81 -8.24
C ARG A 101 22.27 -11.14 -7.69
N ARG A 102 21.13 -11.10 -7.03
CA ARG A 102 20.48 -12.27 -6.42
C ARG A 102 19.50 -12.99 -7.36
N ARG A 103 19.37 -12.54 -8.62
CA ARG A 103 18.46 -13.08 -9.64
C ARG A 103 16.98 -13.07 -9.23
N VAL A 104 16.57 -12.01 -8.53
CA VAL A 104 15.20 -11.75 -8.11
C VAL A 104 14.59 -10.74 -9.07
N VAL A 105 13.46 -11.03 -9.69
CA VAL A 105 12.77 -10.11 -10.60
C VAL A 105 11.95 -9.11 -9.79
N VAL A 106 12.06 -7.81 -10.12
CA VAL A 106 11.28 -6.76 -9.47
C VAL A 106 9.92 -6.60 -10.14
N LEU A 107 8.85 -6.76 -9.37
CA LEU A 107 7.47 -6.49 -9.77
C LEU A 107 7.07 -5.13 -9.18
N ALA A 108 7.21 -4.05 -9.95
CA ALA A 108 6.98 -2.68 -9.49
C ALA A 108 5.50 -2.31 -9.63
N ASP A 109 4.75 -2.29 -8.51
CA ASP A 109 3.40 -1.74 -8.45
C ASP A 109 3.46 -0.22 -8.28
N GLU A 110 3.19 0.50 -9.38
CA GLU A 110 3.20 1.96 -9.46
C GLU A 110 1.78 2.55 -9.60
N ILE A 111 0.76 1.85 -9.13
CA ILE A 111 -0.65 2.26 -9.29
C ILE A 111 -0.97 3.60 -8.59
N HIS A 112 -0.16 4.01 -7.60
CA HIS A 112 -0.32 5.27 -6.86
C HIS A 112 0.56 6.42 -7.41
N ARG A 113 1.28 6.23 -8.50
CA ARG A 113 2.29 7.15 -9.04
C ARG A 113 1.81 8.58 -9.26
N ASP A 114 0.52 8.79 -9.54
CA ASP A 114 -0.05 10.10 -9.81
C ASP A 114 -0.37 10.89 -8.53
N PHE A 115 -0.42 10.24 -7.38
CA PHE A 115 -0.68 10.87 -6.08
C PHE A 115 0.62 11.13 -5.33
N VAL A 116 1.32 12.17 -5.74
CA VAL A 116 2.56 12.65 -5.10
C VAL A 116 2.27 14.01 -4.47
N GLN A 117 2.64 14.19 -3.21
CA GLN A 117 2.35 15.40 -2.47
C GLN A 117 3.23 16.55 -2.94
N LYS A 118 2.76 17.79 -2.71
CA LYS A 118 3.48 18.99 -3.11
C LYS A 118 4.91 19.00 -2.55
N GLY A 119 5.89 19.23 -3.43
CA GLY A 119 7.30 19.27 -3.08
C GLY A 119 7.98 17.90 -2.96
N GLN A 120 7.23 16.80 -3.21
CA GLN A 120 7.80 15.46 -3.27
C GLN A 120 7.99 15.00 -4.73
N THR A 121 8.79 13.97 -4.92
CA THR A 121 9.12 13.43 -6.25
C THR A 121 8.83 11.94 -6.27
N PHE A 122 8.20 11.48 -7.35
CA PHE A 122 8.07 10.08 -7.69
C PHE A 122 9.12 9.71 -8.74
N THR A 123 9.84 8.62 -8.51
CA THR A 123 10.79 8.07 -9.47
C THR A 123 10.23 6.75 -10.00
N PRO A 124 9.87 6.65 -11.29
CA PRO A 124 9.50 5.37 -11.90
C PRO A 124 10.68 4.39 -11.87
N PHE A 125 10.45 3.13 -11.54
CA PHE A 125 11.53 2.12 -11.57
C PHE A 125 12.15 1.97 -12.96
N SER A 126 11.34 2.09 -14.00
CA SER A 126 11.77 2.04 -15.39
C SER A 126 12.63 3.23 -15.86
N SER A 127 12.70 4.32 -15.07
CA SER A 127 13.51 5.50 -15.40
C SER A 127 14.93 5.43 -14.85
N LEU A 128 15.30 4.38 -14.13
CA LEU A 128 16.64 4.22 -13.57
C LEU A 128 17.71 4.17 -14.69
N PRO A 129 18.89 4.78 -14.44
CA PRO A 129 19.94 4.84 -15.46
C PRO A 129 20.51 3.48 -15.83
N ASN A 130 20.61 2.56 -14.86
CA ASN A 130 21.16 1.21 -15.09
C ASN A 130 20.13 0.33 -15.78
N LYS A 131 20.36 0.07 -17.07
CA LYS A 131 19.44 -0.70 -17.92
C LYS A 131 19.35 -2.18 -17.57
N ASP A 132 20.36 -2.76 -16.95
CA ASP A 132 20.29 -4.16 -16.49
C ASP A 132 19.32 -4.31 -15.33
N ILE A 133 19.28 -3.33 -14.41
CA ILE A 133 18.28 -3.26 -13.34
C ILE A 133 16.88 -3.12 -13.93
N VAL A 134 16.68 -2.19 -14.87
CA VAL A 134 15.38 -1.96 -15.49
C VAL A 134 14.89 -3.20 -16.24
N ARG A 135 15.76 -3.87 -17.01
CA ARG A 135 15.43 -5.11 -17.70
C ARG A 135 15.12 -6.29 -16.79
N ASN A 136 15.53 -6.22 -15.52
CA ASN A 136 15.18 -7.20 -14.47
C ASN A 136 13.89 -6.85 -13.76
N SER A 137 12.97 -6.10 -14.37
CA SER A 137 11.73 -5.66 -13.75
C SER A 137 10.53 -5.68 -14.69
N ILE A 138 9.35 -5.72 -14.10
CA ILE A 138 8.05 -5.47 -14.76
C ILE A 138 7.34 -4.39 -13.94
N THR A 139 6.86 -3.34 -14.60
CA THR A 139 6.07 -2.28 -13.96
C THR A 139 4.59 -2.49 -14.25
N PHE A 140 3.76 -2.38 -13.20
CA PHE A 140 2.31 -2.52 -13.23
C PHE A 140 1.66 -1.19 -12.86
N THR A 141 0.66 -0.76 -13.63
CA THR A 141 -0.05 0.49 -13.36
C THR A 141 -1.43 0.51 -14.01
N ALA A 142 -2.25 1.46 -13.59
CA ALA A 142 -3.60 1.67 -14.12
C ALA A 142 -4.08 3.09 -13.80
N VAL A 143 -5.03 3.59 -14.56
CA VAL A 143 -5.74 4.86 -14.25
C VAL A 143 -6.82 4.68 -13.17
N SER A 144 -7.01 3.46 -12.70
CA SER A 144 -8.09 3.10 -11.77
C SER A 144 -8.06 3.87 -10.45
N LYS A 145 -6.88 4.20 -9.94
CA LYS A 145 -6.73 5.02 -8.72
C LYS A 145 -6.79 6.50 -9.03
N SER A 146 -6.08 6.92 -10.08
CA SER A 146 -5.97 8.32 -10.48
C SER A 146 -7.31 8.94 -10.86
N PHE A 147 -8.17 8.17 -11.53
CA PHE A 147 -9.45 8.63 -12.07
C PHE A 147 -10.69 7.93 -11.52
N SER A 148 -10.56 7.20 -10.40
CA SER A 148 -11.66 6.41 -9.80
C SER A 148 -12.32 5.41 -10.76
N LEU A 149 -11.55 4.86 -11.71
CA LEU A 149 -12.03 3.96 -12.77
C LEU A 149 -11.81 2.47 -12.45
N ALA A 150 -11.75 2.09 -11.18
CA ALA A 150 -11.52 0.69 -10.78
C ALA A 150 -12.55 -0.30 -11.33
N ALA A 151 -13.82 0.14 -11.49
CA ALA A 151 -14.90 -0.68 -12.05
C ALA A 151 -14.74 -0.94 -13.55
N MET A 152 -13.96 -0.11 -14.27
CA MET A 152 -13.73 -0.25 -15.71
C MET A 152 -12.77 -1.40 -16.05
N LYS A 153 -12.08 -1.97 -15.05
CA LYS A 153 -11.27 -3.18 -15.20
C LYS A 153 -10.26 -3.10 -16.33
N ALA A 154 -9.40 -2.07 -16.32
CA ALA A 154 -8.32 -1.92 -17.27
C ALA A 154 -7.04 -1.49 -16.56
N ALA A 155 -5.94 -2.16 -16.91
CA ALA A 155 -4.60 -1.92 -16.43
C ALA A 155 -3.59 -2.25 -17.52
N TRP A 156 -2.34 -1.95 -17.30
CA TRP A 156 -1.25 -2.39 -18.18
C TRP A 156 0.00 -2.66 -17.36
N PHE A 157 0.85 -3.50 -17.94
CA PHE A 157 2.20 -3.73 -17.46
C PHE A 157 3.19 -3.59 -18.62
N TYR A 158 4.43 -3.29 -18.30
CA TYR A 158 5.48 -3.13 -19.28
C TYR A 158 6.86 -3.48 -18.71
N SER A 159 7.77 -3.86 -19.58
CA SER A 159 9.17 -4.13 -19.29
C SER A 159 10.02 -3.87 -20.54
N GLU A 160 11.31 -3.51 -20.36
CA GLU A 160 12.29 -3.51 -21.44
C GLU A 160 12.77 -4.95 -21.79
N ASN A 161 12.36 -5.97 -21.04
CA ASN A 161 12.67 -7.38 -21.26
C ASN A 161 11.45 -8.11 -21.84
N MET A 162 11.48 -8.38 -23.13
CA MET A 162 10.37 -9.04 -23.81
C MET A 162 10.14 -10.48 -23.36
N ASP A 163 11.17 -11.20 -22.90
CA ASP A 163 10.99 -12.57 -22.38
C ASP A 163 10.11 -12.58 -21.13
N LEU A 164 10.25 -11.58 -20.24
CA LEU A 164 9.38 -11.43 -19.09
C LEU A 164 7.94 -11.13 -19.52
N ILE A 165 7.75 -10.24 -20.50
CA ILE A 165 6.43 -9.88 -21.04
C ILE A 165 5.72 -11.11 -21.62
N GLU A 166 6.39 -11.88 -22.45
CA GLU A 166 5.79 -13.06 -23.11
C GLU A 166 5.43 -14.15 -22.06
N ARG A 167 6.28 -14.36 -21.06
CA ARG A 167 5.98 -15.30 -19.95
C ARG A 167 4.72 -14.89 -19.18
N VAL A 168 4.59 -13.60 -18.84
CA VAL A 168 3.40 -13.10 -18.12
C VAL A 168 2.16 -13.19 -19.00
N LYS A 169 2.24 -12.81 -20.29
CA LYS A 169 1.12 -12.92 -21.23
C LYS A 169 0.62 -14.35 -21.39
N ALA A 170 1.50 -15.34 -21.37
CA ALA A 170 1.11 -16.75 -21.48
C ALA A 170 0.19 -17.21 -20.33
N ASN A 171 0.29 -16.57 -19.16
CA ASN A 171 -0.53 -16.85 -17.97
C ASN A 171 -1.69 -15.88 -17.79
N ASN A 172 -1.66 -14.72 -18.46
CA ASN A 172 -2.71 -13.71 -18.34
C ASN A 172 -3.72 -13.85 -19.49
N ARG A 173 -4.89 -14.38 -19.20
CA ARG A 173 -5.99 -14.61 -20.17
C ARG A 173 -7.15 -13.62 -20.03
N ALA A 174 -6.94 -12.51 -19.34
CA ALA A 174 -7.98 -11.53 -19.10
C ALA A 174 -8.22 -10.64 -20.32
N ASP A 175 -9.45 -10.64 -20.82
CA ASP A 175 -9.87 -9.73 -21.89
C ASP A 175 -10.24 -8.37 -21.34
N LEU A 176 -9.83 -7.30 -22.04
CA LEU A 176 -10.24 -5.93 -21.73
C LEU A 176 -11.67 -5.68 -22.20
N SER A 177 -12.46 -5.02 -21.35
CA SER A 177 -13.74 -4.49 -21.80
C SER A 177 -13.54 -3.28 -22.73
N THR A 178 -14.37 -3.18 -23.78
CA THR A 178 -14.34 -2.03 -24.70
C THR A 178 -14.54 -0.70 -23.94
N LEU A 179 -15.47 -0.69 -22.99
CA LEU A 179 -15.72 0.50 -22.15
C LEU A 179 -14.49 0.85 -21.28
N GLY A 180 -13.78 -0.16 -20.77
CA GLY A 180 -12.55 0.04 -20.02
C GLY A 180 -11.45 0.68 -20.87
N MET A 181 -11.29 0.25 -22.13
CA MET A 181 -10.32 0.86 -23.04
C MET A 181 -10.66 2.30 -23.37
N VAL A 182 -11.90 2.60 -23.72
CA VAL A 182 -12.36 3.96 -24.01
C VAL A 182 -12.20 4.89 -22.80
N ALA A 183 -12.58 4.43 -21.61
CA ALA A 183 -12.43 5.20 -20.37
C ALA A 183 -10.95 5.49 -20.05
N ASN A 184 -10.06 4.50 -20.24
CA ASN A 184 -8.62 4.71 -20.06
C ASN A 184 -8.06 5.72 -21.07
N MET A 185 -8.43 5.62 -22.34
CA MET A 185 -8.00 6.59 -23.36
C MET A 185 -8.44 7.99 -22.98
N ALA A 186 -9.72 8.21 -22.69
CA ALA A 186 -10.23 9.51 -22.29
C ALA A 186 -9.51 10.06 -21.04
N ALA A 187 -9.30 9.23 -20.03
CA ALA A 187 -8.56 9.61 -18.82
C ALA A 187 -7.14 10.09 -19.11
N LEU A 188 -6.43 9.39 -20.00
CA LEU A 188 -5.03 9.69 -20.34
C LEU A 188 -4.89 10.87 -21.32
N THR A 189 -5.88 11.10 -22.20
CA THR A 189 -5.83 12.19 -23.18
C THR A 189 -6.41 13.49 -22.66
N ASP A 190 -7.51 13.41 -21.93
CA ASP A 190 -8.32 14.60 -21.59
C ASP A 190 -8.42 14.85 -20.06
N GLY A 191 -7.85 13.97 -19.23
CA GLY A 191 -8.07 13.97 -17.78
C GLY A 191 -7.09 14.79 -16.94
N GLU A 192 -6.05 15.41 -17.52
CA GLU A 192 -4.96 16.06 -16.75
C GLU A 192 -5.45 17.20 -15.86
N ASP A 193 -6.34 18.06 -16.35
CA ASP A 193 -6.88 19.17 -15.57
C ASP A 193 -7.64 18.68 -14.33
N TRP A 194 -8.45 17.64 -14.51
CA TRP A 194 -9.18 17.01 -13.41
C TRP A 194 -8.21 16.36 -12.40
N LEU A 195 -7.23 15.62 -12.88
CA LEU A 195 -6.24 14.94 -12.04
C LEU A 195 -5.39 15.94 -11.25
N SER A 196 -4.98 17.05 -11.88
CA SER A 196 -4.24 18.13 -11.23
C SER A 196 -5.03 18.73 -10.06
N GLN A 197 -6.33 19.01 -10.24
CA GLN A 197 -7.19 19.50 -9.17
C GLN A 197 -7.38 18.48 -8.05
N VAL A 198 -7.56 17.20 -8.39
CA VAL A 198 -7.69 16.12 -7.39
C VAL A 198 -6.41 15.95 -6.58
N ARG A 199 -5.23 16.00 -7.21
CA ARG A 199 -3.93 15.98 -6.50
C ARG A 199 -3.82 17.10 -5.48
N GLN A 200 -4.14 18.33 -5.87
CA GLN A 200 -4.12 19.49 -4.97
C GLN A 200 -5.12 19.34 -3.83
N TYR A 201 -6.31 18.82 -4.12
CA TYR A 201 -7.35 18.59 -3.11
C TYR A 201 -6.93 17.53 -2.09
N ILE A 202 -6.31 16.44 -2.54
CA ILE A 202 -5.81 15.36 -1.68
C ILE A 202 -4.61 15.83 -0.85
N ASP A 203 -3.68 16.58 -1.43
CA ASP A 203 -2.55 17.17 -0.70
C ASP A 203 -3.06 18.07 0.44
N ALA A 204 -4.04 18.92 0.17
CA ALA A 204 -4.68 19.77 1.19
C ALA A 204 -5.52 18.94 2.21
N ASN A 205 -6.05 17.78 1.84
CA ASN A 205 -6.69 16.86 2.80
C ASN A 205 -5.66 16.27 3.76
N HIS A 206 -4.46 15.93 3.30
CA HIS A 206 -3.38 15.48 4.17
C HIS A 206 -2.98 16.53 5.20
N ASP A 207 -2.81 17.80 4.77
CA ASP A 207 -2.51 18.91 5.67
C ASP A 207 -3.61 19.13 6.70
N PHE A 208 -4.86 19.08 6.26
CA PHE A 208 -6.03 19.20 7.14
C PHE A 208 -6.07 18.11 8.19
N VAL A 209 -5.87 16.84 7.81
CA VAL A 209 -5.88 15.70 8.74
C VAL A 209 -4.71 15.81 9.73
N ALA A 210 -3.49 16.07 9.24
CA ALA A 210 -2.31 16.17 10.11
C ALA A 210 -2.47 17.30 11.15
N SER A 211 -2.98 18.46 10.73
CA SER A 211 -3.25 19.60 11.64
C SER A 211 -4.33 19.27 12.65
N TYR A 212 -5.43 18.64 12.23
CA TYR A 212 -6.53 18.26 13.11
C TYR A 212 -6.10 17.21 14.14
N VAL A 213 -5.41 16.16 13.71
CA VAL A 213 -4.88 15.11 14.61
C VAL A 213 -3.98 15.71 15.67
N LYS A 214 -3.06 16.59 15.27
CA LYS A 214 -2.13 17.26 16.19
C LYS A 214 -2.86 18.13 17.22
N ALA A 215 -3.94 18.84 16.83
CA ALA A 215 -4.66 19.75 17.68
C ALA A 215 -5.68 19.08 18.60
N GLU A 216 -6.41 18.07 18.10
CA GLU A 216 -7.63 17.56 18.73
C GLU A 216 -7.54 16.10 19.20
N MET A 217 -6.51 15.35 18.77
CA MET A 217 -6.41 13.92 19.06
C MET A 217 -5.02 13.55 19.65
N PRO A 218 -4.70 13.91 20.89
CA PRO A 218 -3.37 13.72 21.47
C PRO A 218 -2.93 12.26 21.57
N MET A 219 -3.87 11.30 21.54
CA MET A 219 -3.58 9.86 21.54
C MET A 219 -3.36 9.26 20.15
N VAL A 220 -3.39 10.07 19.11
CA VAL A 220 -3.16 9.65 17.71
C VAL A 220 -2.06 10.49 17.12
N SER A 221 -1.16 9.88 16.39
CA SER A 221 -0.16 10.62 15.63
C SER A 221 -0.12 10.19 14.17
N CYS A 222 0.36 11.06 13.30
CA CYS A 222 0.59 10.76 11.90
C CYS A 222 1.65 11.68 11.31
N VAL A 223 2.27 11.20 10.23
CA VAL A 223 3.20 11.99 9.41
C VAL A 223 2.56 12.17 8.03
N LYS A 224 2.60 13.39 7.49
CA LYS A 224 2.15 13.62 6.11
C LYS A 224 2.96 12.73 5.16
N PRO A 225 2.33 11.86 4.37
CA PRO A 225 3.03 10.97 3.45
C PRO A 225 3.65 11.76 2.29
N GLN A 226 4.59 11.13 1.57
CA GLN A 226 5.14 11.70 0.33
C GLN A 226 4.24 11.43 -0.88
N GLY A 227 3.48 10.34 -0.83
CA GLY A 227 2.55 9.94 -1.89
C GLY A 227 1.33 9.22 -1.36
N THR A 228 0.45 8.81 -2.25
CA THR A 228 -0.87 8.21 -2.02
C THR A 228 -1.92 9.19 -1.51
N TYR A 229 -3.16 8.76 -1.45
CA TYR A 229 -4.29 9.45 -0.78
C TYR A 229 -4.64 8.78 0.56
N LEU A 230 -3.65 8.14 1.18
CA LEU A 230 -3.82 7.33 2.39
C LEU A 230 -3.03 7.95 3.54
N MET A 231 -3.65 8.04 4.72
CA MET A 231 -2.98 8.47 5.94
C MET A 231 -2.74 7.28 6.84
N TRP A 232 -1.51 7.14 7.32
CA TRP A 232 -1.11 6.11 8.27
C TRP A 232 -1.09 6.71 9.66
N LEU A 233 -2.02 6.25 10.52
CA LEU A 233 -2.24 6.78 11.87
C LEU A 233 -1.64 5.81 12.89
N ASP A 234 -0.74 6.29 13.75
CA ASP A 234 -0.37 5.58 14.97
C ASP A 234 -1.47 5.75 16.01
N VAL A 235 -2.04 4.64 16.43
CA VAL A 235 -3.12 4.54 17.42
C VAL A 235 -2.71 3.68 18.63
N SER A 236 -1.41 3.48 18.83
CA SER A 236 -0.88 2.64 19.91
C SER A 236 -1.37 3.09 21.29
N GLU A 237 -1.44 4.40 21.52
CA GLU A 237 -1.97 4.93 22.78
C GLU A 237 -3.47 4.68 22.95
N VAL A 238 -4.24 4.80 21.86
CA VAL A 238 -5.67 4.44 21.84
C VAL A 238 -5.83 2.96 22.19
N ALA A 239 -5.06 2.07 21.54
CA ALA A 239 -5.09 0.64 21.80
C ALA A 239 -4.80 0.31 23.29
N ASN A 240 -3.79 0.96 23.85
CA ASN A 240 -3.44 0.82 25.26
C ASN A 240 -4.58 1.30 26.17
N ARG A 241 -5.15 2.48 25.87
CA ARG A 241 -6.18 3.11 26.69
C ARG A 241 -7.48 2.31 26.77
N ILE A 242 -7.89 1.70 25.67
CA ILE A 242 -9.09 0.84 25.62
C ILE A 242 -8.79 -0.62 26.04
N GLY A 243 -7.55 -0.97 26.34
CA GLY A 243 -7.17 -2.34 26.69
C GLY A 243 -7.29 -3.33 25.52
N ALA A 244 -7.00 -2.87 24.29
CA ALA A 244 -7.22 -3.63 23.07
C ALA A 244 -6.48 -4.97 23.06
N LYS A 245 -5.29 -5.05 23.64
CA LYS A 245 -4.51 -6.30 23.69
C LYS A 245 -5.26 -7.40 24.46
N ARG A 246 -5.75 -7.11 25.67
CA ARG A 246 -6.51 -8.07 26.46
C ARG A 246 -7.81 -8.49 25.77
N GLN A 247 -8.53 -7.52 25.20
CA GLN A 247 -9.76 -7.80 24.46
C GLN A 247 -9.50 -8.70 23.24
N ALA A 248 -8.37 -8.48 22.53
CA ALA A 248 -7.97 -9.31 21.41
C ALA A 248 -7.64 -10.76 21.83
N GLU A 249 -6.93 -10.93 22.96
CA GLU A 249 -6.64 -12.24 23.55
C GLU A 249 -7.92 -12.98 23.91
N ASP A 250 -8.87 -12.30 24.59
CA ASP A 250 -10.16 -12.89 24.96
C ASP A 250 -11.01 -13.25 23.74
N ALA A 251 -11.11 -12.35 22.75
CA ALA A 251 -11.83 -12.61 21.51
C ALA A 251 -11.22 -13.75 20.68
N SER A 252 -9.90 -13.92 20.73
CA SER A 252 -9.20 -14.98 20.01
C SER A 252 -9.52 -16.39 20.54
N ARG A 253 -9.98 -16.50 21.81
CA ARG A 253 -10.35 -17.81 22.41
C ARG A 253 -11.56 -18.44 21.73
N THR A 254 -12.45 -17.64 21.14
CA THR A 254 -13.69 -18.09 20.51
C THR A 254 -13.71 -17.88 19.00
N SER A 255 -12.68 -17.19 18.45
CA SER A 255 -12.57 -16.90 17.03
C SER A 255 -11.80 -18.02 16.30
N PRO A 256 -12.20 -18.41 15.08
CA PRO A 256 -11.46 -19.38 14.25
C PRO A 256 -10.09 -18.85 13.82
N THR A 257 -9.88 -17.54 13.88
CA THR A 257 -8.61 -16.88 13.56
C THR A 257 -8.22 -15.92 14.68
N PRO A 258 -6.91 -15.73 14.96
CA PRO A 258 -6.47 -14.77 15.96
C PRO A 258 -7.00 -13.35 15.66
N VAL A 259 -7.54 -12.70 16.69
CA VAL A 259 -7.98 -11.31 16.63
C VAL A 259 -6.82 -10.42 17.07
N THR A 260 -6.57 -9.33 16.35
CA THR A 260 -5.48 -8.42 16.68
C THR A 260 -5.96 -7.19 17.46
N PRO A 261 -5.07 -6.52 18.22
CA PRO A 261 -5.42 -5.28 18.91
C PRO A 261 -5.96 -4.19 17.96
N GLU A 262 -5.43 -4.10 16.74
CA GLU A 262 -5.87 -3.13 15.73
C GLU A 262 -7.31 -3.41 15.27
N GLN A 263 -7.72 -4.68 15.17
CA GLN A 263 -9.11 -5.04 14.89
C GLN A 263 -10.05 -4.67 16.04
N ILE A 264 -9.57 -4.70 17.27
CA ILE A 264 -10.34 -4.18 18.43
C ILE A 264 -10.47 -2.66 18.32
N VAL A 265 -9.40 -1.94 17.99
CA VAL A 265 -9.42 -0.48 17.76
C VAL A 265 -10.37 -0.12 16.62
N GLU A 266 -10.35 -0.89 15.51
CA GLU A 266 -11.29 -0.71 14.39
C GLU A 266 -12.74 -0.81 14.87
N ARG A 267 -13.10 -1.91 15.54
CA ARG A 267 -14.45 -2.12 16.10
C ARG A 267 -14.84 -1.01 17.09
N TRP A 268 -13.90 -0.57 17.90
CA TRP A 268 -14.12 0.52 18.85
C TRP A 268 -14.45 1.83 18.14
N PHE A 269 -13.70 2.23 17.08
CA PHE A 269 -14.01 3.42 16.29
C PHE A 269 -15.33 3.28 15.54
N VAL A 270 -15.64 2.13 15.00
CA VAL A 270 -16.95 1.87 14.34
C VAL A 270 -18.09 2.08 15.33
N LYS A 271 -17.98 1.54 16.54
CA LYS A 271 -19.03 1.65 17.56
C LYS A 271 -19.17 3.06 18.09
N ASN A 272 -18.07 3.71 18.47
CA ASN A 272 -18.09 4.95 19.24
C ASN A 272 -17.97 6.21 18.37
N ALA A 273 -17.32 6.12 17.20
CA ALA A 273 -17.13 7.23 16.28
C ALA A 273 -17.92 7.10 14.96
N LYS A 274 -18.49 5.93 14.66
CA LYS A 274 -19.10 5.61 13.37
C LYS A 274 -18.13 5.77 12.19
N VAL A 275 -16.86 5.47 12.45
CA VAL A 275 -15.76 5.56 11.48
C VAL A 275 -15.10 4.20 11.37
N GLN A 276 -15.01 3.69 10.15
CA GLN A 276 -14.25 2.48 9.84
C GLN A 276 -12.91 2.85 9.22
N LEU A 277 -11.84 2.38 9.84
CA LEU A 277 -10.46 2.47 9.37
C LEU A 277 -9.96 1.06 9.04
N ASN A 278 -8.85 0.95 8.30
CA ASN A 278 -8.25 -0.35 8.04
C ASN A 278 -7.21 -0.69 9.12
N ALA A 279 -7.38 -1.84 9.76
CA ALA A 279 -6.47 -2.33 10.80
C ALA A 279 -5.05 -2.55 10.25
N GLY A 280 -4.05 -1.98 10.91
CA GLY A 280 -2.66 -2.00 10.48
C GLY A 280 -2.06 -3.40 10.45
N SER A 281 -2.50 -4.30 11.32
CA SER A 281 -2.09 -5.71 11.33
C SER A 281 -2.32 -6.45 9.99
N SER A 282 -3.26 -5.98 9.16
CA SER A 282 -3.52 -6.56 7.84
C SER A 282 -2.42 -6.26 6.81
N TYR A 283 -1.52 -5.30 7.08
CA TYR A 283 -0.44 -4.88 6.18
C TYR A 283 0.89 -5.61 6.44
N GLY A 284 0.86 -6.65 7.27
CA GLY A 284 2.02 -7.46 7.59
C GLY A 284 2.87 -6.91 8.74
N THR A 285 4.08 -7.44 8.88
CA THR A 285 5.01 -7.06 9.93
C THR A 285 5.28 -5.55 9.91
N GLY A 286 5.26 -4.90 11.07
CA GLY A 286 5.41 -3.44 11.18
C GLY A 286 4.11 -2.66 11.06
N GLY A 287 2.97 -3.33 10.80
CA GLY A 287 1.65 -2.68 10.78
C GLY A 287 0.96 -2.58 12.15
N ALA A 288 1.49 -3.27 13.16
CA ALA A 288 0.95 -3.21 14.53
C ALA A 288 0.95 -1.77 15.07
N GLY A 289 -0.06 -1.46 15.88
CA GLY A 289 -0.25 -0.13 16.47
C GLY A 289 -0.80 0.93 15.51
N HIS A 290 -1.09 0.58 14.26
CA HIS A 290 -1.50 1.56 13.25
C HIS A 290 -2.89 1.27 12.66
N MET A 291 -3.46 2.35 12.10
CA MET A 291 -4.68 2.30 11.28
C MET A 291 -4.48 3.10 9.99
N ARG A 292 -5.04 2.62 8.87
CA ARG A 292 -5.00 3.35 7.60
C ARG A 292 -6.32 4.08 7.35
N MET A 293 -6.27 5.39 7.14
CA MET A 293 -7.41 6.23 6.75
C MET A 293 -7.31 6.60 5.27
N ASN A 294 -8.43 6.48 4.54
CA ASN A 294 -8.53 6.89 3.15
C ASN A 294 -8.97 8.37 3.08
N LEU A 295 -8.19 9.21 2.39
CA LEU A 295 -8.45 10.64 2.19
C LEU A 295 -8.93 10.99 0.77
N GLY A 296 -9.13 9.99 -0.08
CA GLY A 296 -9.68 10.13 -1.43
C GLY A 296 -11.20 10.39 -1.43
N THR A 297 -11.65 11.30 -0.58
CA THR A 297 -13.06 11.68 -0.43
C THR A 297 -13.20 13.16 -0.10
N SER A 298 -14.44 13.67 0.03
CA SER A 298 -14.66 15.07 0.33
C SER A 298 -14.15 15.46 1.72
N ARG A 299 -13.59 16.67 1.85
CA ARG A 299 -13.14 17.24 3.14
C ARG A 299 -14.26 17.28 4.17
N LYS A 300 -15.51 17.46 3.74
CA LYS A 300 -16.67 17.43 4.64
C LYS A 300 -16.80 16.08 5.35
N LEU A 301 -16.64 14.97 4.61
CA LEU A 301 -16.68 13.61 5.20
C LEU A 301 -15.46 13.33 6.08
N ILE A 302 -14.29 13.78 5.66
CA ILE A 302 -13.08 13.67 6.47
C ILE A 302 -13.25 14.43 7.78
N GLY A 303 -13.72 15.70 7.72
CA GLY A 303 -13.97 16.53 8.91
C GLY A 303 -14.99 15.91 9.85
N LEU A 304 -16.07 15.33 9.33
CA LEU A 304 -17.07 14.63 10.13
C LEU A 304 -16.43 13.41 10.85
N ALA A 305 -15.65 12.61 10.11
CA ALA A 305 -14.97 11.46 10.69
C ALA A 305 -14.00 11.87 11.81
N LEU A 306 -13.18 12.88 11.57
CA LEU A 306 -12.23 13.40 12.56
C LEU A 306 -12.94 13.95 13.82
N THR A 307 -14.03 14.71 13.64
CA THR A 307 -14.83 15.24 14.74
C THR A 307 -15.41 14.12 15.61
N ASN A 308 -15.95 13.08 14.95
CA ASN A 308 -16.49 11.92 15.66
C ASN A 308 -15.39 11.13 16.39
N MET A 309 -14.24 10.94 15.76
CA MET A 309 -13.10 10.27 16.39
C MET A 309 -12.59 11.05 17.60
N ALA A 310 -12.41 12.36 17.49
CA ALA A 310 -11.98 13.23 18.59
C ALA A 310 -12.98 13.22 19.75
N ALA A 311 -14.28 13.27 19.45
CA ALA A 311 -15.33 13.19 20.48
C ALA A 311 -15.29 11.85 21.21
N ALA A 312 -15.13 10.73 20.51
CA ALA A 312 -15.03 9.41 21.11
C ALA A 312 -13.76 9.28 21.99
N LEU A 313 -12.64 9.86 21.59
CA LEU A 313 -11.37 9.81 22.30
C LEU A 313 -11.35 10.65 23.59
N LYS A 314 -12.27 11.62 23.78
CA LYS A 314 -12.42 12.36 25.04
C LYS A 314 -12.89 11.47 26.18
N ASN A 315 -13.66 10.40 25.90
CA ASN A 315 -14.15 9.46 26.89
C ASN A 315 -13.91 8.00 26.44
N PRO A 316 -12.65 7.55 26.33
CA PRO A 316 -12.32 6.27 25.74
C PRO A 316 -12.79 5.03 26.51
N GLN A 317 -13.28 5.20 27.76
CA GLN A 317 -13.82 4.12 28.58
C GLN A 317 -15.31 3.77 28.28
N MET A 318 -15.95 4.39 27.29
CA MET A 318 -17.29 4.00 26.89
C MET A 318 -17.25 2.56 26.33
N SER A 319 -17.82 1.68 27.15
CA SER A 319 -17.68 0.23 27.10
C SER A 319 -18.07 -0.38 25.75
N MET A 320 -17.41 -1.47 25.43
CA MET A 320 -17.92 -2.50 24.51
C MET A 320 -18.95 -3.38 25.27
N ALA A 321 -20.01 -2.78 25.80
CA ALA A 321 -21.17 -3.53 26.25
C ALA A 321 -22.13 -3.78 25.09
#